data_ef4ce21c58d28d40037e6c93efa3c5d3
#
_entry.id   ef4ce21c58d28d40037e6c93efa3c5d3
#
_cell.length_a   1.000
_cell.length_b   1.000
_cell.length_c   1.000
_cell.angle_alpha   90.00
_cell.angle_beta   90.00
_cell.angle_gamma   90.00
#
_symmetry.space_group_name_H-M   'P 1'
#
loop_
_entity.id
_entity.type
_entity.pdbx_description
1 polymer ?
#
loop_
_entity_poly.entity_id
_entity_poly.type
_entity_poly.pdbx_seq_one_letter_code
_entity_poly.pdbx_strand_id
1 'polypeptide(L)'
;MPYTITYQPAEDGEYVGQAIFSIEAFSLGEGYIVEPVLTDIYAGDCAAAVLMRVLNRFGFTESHTGSVEGGFYLATIKDGTIPNIPVSPGYAPAELVDALSSWGITLEDRYSENELGEFDYCYASGWMYCLNNVFPNVGFSDSYLSDGDVVRVQFTVAYGSDIGGGYAMGGSDNTSFYPVANKDRLSTLIATLNEHGIEIPDSAMNAATAIYASQEDVNAAAAVLQQLEDEYQQNAPVRDVIAKISAIGEVSLESASAIAEARQAYDALTVEQQALVSNYDVLTAAEETLRILIEELPVSASFSAPEIIALSGQQVEIPVTVSGKFEAHTLEMHIGYDSTKLTVNEVVPGAILENTSMNVIDFTTTPGTIYVGALCADAPMTGNGIDENVLLTVKATVNPEFSGTTPVNVDVNRM
;
A
#
# COMPACT_ATOMS: atom_id res chain seq x y z
N MET A 1 -3.95 46.18 -4.88
CA MET A 1 -3.68 44.93 -5.60
C MET A 1 -3.77 43.82 -4.57
N PRO A 2 -4.65 42.85 -4.72
CA PRO A 2 -4.66 41.70 -3.82
C PRO A 2 -3.40 40.88 -4.08
N TYR A 3 -2.62 40.58 -3.06
CA TYR A 3 -1.52 39.65 -3.14
C TYR A 3 -2.08 38.24 -3.06
N THR A 4 -1.93 37.45 -4.10
CA THR A 4 -2.16 36.01 -4.05
C THR A 4 -0.86 35.40 -3.51
N ILE A 5 -0.86 34.98 -2.24
CA ILE A 5 0.25 34.20 -1.69
C ILE A 5 -0.09 32.75 -2.00
N THR A 6 0.64 32.15 -2.92
CA THR A 6 0.56 30.72 -3.15
C THR A 6 1.37 30.04 -2.06
N TYR A 7 0.69 29.44 -1.08
CA TYR A 7 1.33 28.56 -0.11
C TYR A 7 1.86 27.32 -0.84
N GLN A 8 3.17 27.12 -0.79
CA GLN A 8 3.75 25.83 -1.11
C GLN A 8 3.98 25.09 0.20
N PRO A 9 3.36 23.91 0.41
CA PRO A 9 3.61 23.12 1.60
C PRO A 9 5.11 22.88 1.74
N ALA A 10 5.63 22.99 2.97
CA ALA A 10 6.96 22.48 3.28
C ALA A 10 6.89 20.94 3.15
N GLU A 11 7.25 20.39 2.01
CA GLU A 11 7.40 18.95 1.79
C GLU A 11 8.60 18.37 2.56
N ASP A 12 9.33 19.20 3.28
CA ASP A 12 10.59 18.86 3.97
C ASP A 12 10.41 18.46 5.44
N GLY A 13 9.16 18.37 5.94
CA GLY A 13 8.86 17.91 7.30
C GLY A 13 9.00 16.38 7.42
N GLU A 14 9.41 15.90 8.60
CA GLU A 14 9.32 14.48 8.94
C GLU A 14 7.86 14.03 8.90
N TYR A 15 7.55 12.97 8.14
CA TYR A 15 6.22 12.36 8.10
C TYR A 15 5.87 11.81 9.47
N VAL A 16 4.69 12.17 10.00
CA VAL A 16 4.26 11.77 11.35
C VAL A 16 2.98 10.95 11.36
N GLY A 17 2.28 10.82 10.24
CA GLY A 17 1.06 10.03 10.11
C GLY A 17 0.06 10.66 9.17
N GLN A 18 -1.21 10.31 9.32
CA GLN A 18 -2.32 10.82 8.51
C GLN A 18 -3.44 11.37 9.39
N ALA A 19 -4.08 12.44 8.93
CA ALA A 19 -5.32 12.96 9.51
C ALA A 19 -6.47 12.78 8.52
N ILE A 20 -7.69 12.68 9.04
CA ILE A 20 -8.92 12.70 8.27
C ILE A 20 -9.37 14.16 8.16
N PHE A 21 -9.67 14.59 6.95
CA PHE A 21 -10.07 15.96 6.69
C PHE A 21 -11.31 16.02 5.81
N SER A 22 -12.31 16.82 6.20
CA SER A 22 -13.52 17.08 5.40
C SER A 22 -13.87 18.57 5.35
N ILE A 23 -14.60 18.98 4.32
CA ILE A 23 -15.18 20.32 4.19
C ILE A 23 -16.67 20.16 3.95
N GLU A 24 -17.50 20.75 4.83
CA GLU A 24 -18.90 20.45 5.00
C GLU A 24 -19.78 21.68 4.86
N ALA A 25 -20.88 21.56 4.11
CA ALA A 25 -21.92 22.59 3.99
C ALA A 25 -23.31 22.05 4.42
N PHE A 26 -23.33 21.24 5.49
CA PHE A 26 -24.54 20.55 5.96
C PHE A 26 -25.64 21.50 6.38
N SER A 27 -25.30 22.66 6.93
CA SER A 27 -26.25 23.72 7.31
C SER A 27 -27.02 24.30 6.12
N LEU A 28 -26.49 24.14 4.92
CA LEU A 28 -27.13 24.54 3.67
C LEU A 28 -27.82 23.37 2.95
N GLY A 29 -27.72 22.15 3.48
CA GLY A 29 -28.27 20.94 2.86
C GLY A 29 -27.47 20.39 1.68
N GLU A 30 -26.27 20.90 1.44
CA GLU A 30 -25.46 20.57 0.25
C GLU A 30 -24.50 19.37 0.47
N GLY A 31 -24.39 18.87 1.69
CA GLY A 31 -23.48 17.76 1.98
C GLY A 31 -22.02 18.18 2.08
N TYR A 32 -21.14 17.33 1.55
CA TYR A 32 -19.70 17.58 1.52
C TYR A 32 -19.30 18.45 0.33
N ILE A 33 -18.47 19.46 0.56
CA ILE A 33 -17.68 20.13 -0.48
C ILE A 33 -16.43 19.30 -0.78
N VAL A 34 -15.78 18.77 0.29
CA VAL A 34 -14.76 17.74 0.21
C VAL A 34 -15.17 16.63 1.15
N GLU A 35 -15.45 15.45 0.59
CA GLU A 35 -15.71 14.25 1.39
C GLU A 35 -14.51 13.93 2.30
N PRO A 36 -14.72 13.19 3.39
CA PRO A 36 -13.62 12.77 4.24
C PRO A 36 -12.50 12.10 3.45
N VAL A 37 -11.28 12.62 3.59
CA VAL A 37 -10.07 12.12 2.92
C VAL A 37 -8.95 11.93 3.92
N LEU A 38 -8.13 10.91 3.68
CA LEU A 38 -6.85 10.74 4.34
C LEU A 38 -5.84 11.75 3.76
N THR A 39 -5.14 12.44 4.64
CA THR A 39 -4.16 13.45 4.26
C THR A 39 -2.91 13.29 5.11
N ASP A 40 -1.76 13.16 4.47
CA ASP A 40 -0.48 13.06 5.16
C ASP A 40 -0.21 14.30 6.01
N ILE A 41 0.30 14.08 7.20
CA ILE A 41 0.74 15.14 8.12
C ILE A 41 2.23 15.01 8.43
N TYR A 42 2.85 16.15 8.59
CA TYR A 42 4.29 16.28 8.84
C TYR A 42 4.53 17.01 10.15
N ALA A 43 5.71 16.81 10.73
CA ALA A 43 6.07 17.41 12.02
C ALA A 43 5.91 18.94 11.97
N GLY A 44 5.08 19.46 12.88
CA GLY A 44 4.76 20.88 12.96
C GLY A 44 3.56 21.33 12.14
N ASP A 45 2.88 20.43 11.43
CA ASP A 45 1.65 20.78 10.72
C ASP A 45 0.54 21.20 11.68
N CYS A 46 -0.03 22.35 11.41
CA CYS A 46 -1.27 22.81 12.02
C CYS A 46 -2.46 22.61 11.07
N ALA A 47 -3.66 22.73 11.60
CA ALA A 47 -4.88 22.56 10.79
C ALA A 47 -4.95 23.52 9.58
N ALA A 48 -4.35 24.71 9.65
CA ALA A 48 -4.26 25.64 8.52
C ALA A 48 -3.38 25.07 7.39
N ALA A 49 -2.22 24.50 7.72
CA ALA A 49 -1.32 23.91 6.73
C ALA A 49 -1.99 22.76 5.99
N VAL A 50 -2.67 21.88 6.72
CA VAL A 50 -3.38 20.73 6.13
C VAL A 50 -4.59 21.18 5.31
N LEU A 51 -5.36 22.17 5.79
CA LEU A 51 -6.46 22.76 5.02
C LEU A 51 -5.98 23.27 3.66
N MET A 52 -4.88 23.99 3.62
CA MET A 52 -4.31 24.54 2.37
C MET A 52 -3.92 23.41 1.41
N ARG A 53 -3.35 22.29 1.90
CA ARG A 53 -3.03 21.13 1.07
C ARG A 53 -4.29 20.45 0.52
N VAL A 54 -5.31 20.28 1.36
CA VAL A 54 -6.59 19.69 0.93
C VAL A 54 -7.26 20.56 -0.12
N LEU A 55 -7.38 21.86 0.10
CA LEU A 55 -7.96 22.77 -0.88
C LEU A 55 -7.21 22.69 -2.22
N ASN A 56 -5.88 22.73 -2.19
CA ASN A 56 -5.07 22.63 -3.40
C ASN A 56 -5.25 21.28 -4.11
N ARG A 57 -5.27 20.17 -3.36
CA ARG A 57 -5.49 18.81 -3.91
C ARG A 57 -6.79 18.72 -4.70
N PHE A 58 -7.85 19.39 -4.24
CA PHE A 58 -9.17 19.38 -4.85
C PHE A 58 -9.43 20.58 -5.79
N GLY A 59 -8.42 21.40 -6.08
CA GLY A 59 -8.51 22.51 -7.02
C GLY A 59 -9.26 23.73 -6.50
N PHE A 60 -9.53 23.81 -5.19
CA PHE A 60 -10.09 24.99 -4.55
C PHE A 60 -9.02 26.04 -4.26
N THR A 61 -9.44 27.28 -4.25
CA THR A 61 -8.69 28.41 -3.71
C THR A 61 -9.46 28.98 -2.52
N GLU A 62 -8.82 29.87 -1.76
CA GLU A 62 -9.43 30.48 -0.59
C GLU A 62 -9.10 31.97 -0.49
N SER A 63 -9.79 32.64 0.44
CA SER A 63 -9.32 33.91 0.99
C SER A 63 -9.31 33.78 2.53
N HIS A 64 -8.25 34.31 3.13
CA HIS A 64 -8.04 34.27 4.56
C HIS A 64 -7.37 35.56 5.06
N THR A 65 -7.40 35.77 6.37
CA THR A 65 -6.55 36.76 7.05
C THR A 65 -5.52 36.04 7.92
N GLY A 66 -4.45 36.70 8.31
CA GLY A 66 -3.34 36.06 9.02
C GLY A 66 -2.45 35.23 8.07
N SER A 67 -1.80 34.22 8.62
CA SER A 67 -0.96 33.27 7.89
C SER A 67 -1.08 31.87 8.50
N VAL A 68 -0.52 30.87 7.82
CA VAL A 68 -0.46 29.50 8.35
C VAL A 68 0.30 29.45 9.70
N GLU A 69 1.31 30.31 9.86
CA GLU A 69 2.12 30.36 11.08
C GLU A 69 1.43 31.12 12.24
N GLY A 70 0.33 31.83 11.97
CA GLY A 70 -0.38 32.53 13.04
C GLY A 70 -1.56 33.36 12.59
N GLY A 71 -2.63 33.30 13.36
CA GLY A 71 -3.83 34.12 13.19
C GLY A 71 -4.62 33.77 11.90
N PHE A 72 -4.49 32.56 11.39
CA PHE A 72 -5.21 32.13 10.19
C PHE A 72 -6.73 32.10 10.43
N TYR A 73 -7.44 32.87 9.65
CA TYR A 73 -8.90 32.94 9.63
C TYR A 73 -9.40 32.72 8.23
N LEU A 74 -10.08 31.60 8.00
CA LEU A 74 -10.69 31.25 6.71
C LEU A 74 -11.93 32.11 6.47
N ALA A 75 -11.87 32.99 5.47
CA ALA A 75 -12.98 33.82 5.09
C ALA A 75 -13.86 33.18 4.01
N THR A 76 -13.26 32.64 2.96
CA THR A 76 -14.01 32.12 1.79
C THR A 76 -13.27 30.95 1.18
N ILE A 77 -13.99 29.91 0.75
CA ILE A 77 -13.53 28.86 -0.15
C ILE A 77 -14.10 29.16 -1.53
N LYS A 78 -13.25 29.06 -2.56
CA LYS A 78 -13.59 29.38 -3.96
C LYS A 78 -13.35 28.18 -4.83
N ASP A 79 -14.27 28.00 -5.79
CA ASP A 79 -14.12 27.03 -6.83
C ASP A 79 -12.99 27.44 -7.79
N GLY A 80 -11.94 26.59 -7.89
CA GLY A 80 -10.85 26.79 -8.84
C GLY A 80 -11.16 26.20 -10.21
N THR A 81 -11.08 24.88 -10.28
CA THR A 81 -11.24 24.07 -11.50
C THR A 81 -12.40 23.08 -11.43
N ILE A 82 -13.04 22.95 -10.30
CA ILE A 82 -14.16 22.03 -10.04
C ILE A 82 -15.48 22.77 -10.26
N PRO A 83 -16.47 22.12 -10.89
CA PRO A 83 -17.74 22.78 -11.16
C PRO A 83 -18.45 23.14 -9.86
N ASN A 84 -18.71 24.42 -9.73
CA ASN A 84 -19.62 25.12 -8.82
C ASN A 84 -19.73 24.53 -7.40
N ILE A 85 -19.34 25.31 -6.40
CA ILE A 85 -19.87 25.08 -5.05
C ILE A 85 -21.39 25.28 -5.14
N PRO A 86 -22.19 24.20 -5.10
CA PRO A 86 -23.63 24.36 -5.26
C PRO A 86 -24.20 24.81 -3.91
N VAL A 87 -24.66 26.03 -3.81
CA VAL A 87 -25.18 26.55 -2.54
C VAL A 87 -26.51 27.23 -2.75
N SER A 88 -27.51 26.69 -2.12
CA SER A 88 -28.85 27.28 -2.11
C SER A 88 -29.46 27.18 -0.71
N PRO A 89 -29.89 28.29 -0.11
CA PRO A 89 -30.53 28.24 1.20
C PRO A 89 -31.87 27.47 1.19
N GLY A 90 -32.39 27.19 0.01
CA GLY A 90 -33.64 26.43 -0.15
C GLY A 90 -33.55 24.95 0.23
N TYR A 91 -32.32 24.43 0.39
CA TYR A 91 -32.07 23.04 0.81
C TYR A 91 -31.74 22.92 2.30
N ALA A 92 -31.60 24.02 3.03
CA ALA A 92 -31.37 23.99 4.45
C ALA A 92 -32.43 23.17 5.18
N PRO A 93 -32.09 22.30 6.16
CA PRO A 93 -33.03 21.49 6.89
C PRO A 93 -34.12 22.33 7.54
N ALA A 94 -35.38 21.89 7.46
CA ALA A 94 -36.53 22.65 7.95
C ALA A 94 -36.43 22.99 9.44
N GLU A 95 -35.93 22.03 10.25
CA GLU A 95 -35.71 22.24 11.68
C GLU A 95 -34.70 23.37 11.93
N LEU A 96 -33.65 23.47 11.08
CA LEU A 96 -32.67 24.53 11.18
C LEU A 96 -33.29 25.89 10.81
N VAL A 97 -34.09 25.95 9.75
CA VAL A 97 -34.79 27.18 9.35
C VAL A 97 -35.73 27.69 10.45
N ASP A 98 -36.45 26.78 11.13
CA ASP A 98 -37.32 27.12 12.25
C ASP A 98 -36.50 27.64 13.46
N ALA A 99 -35.38 27.01 13.77
CA ALA A 99 -34.46 27.44 14.84
C ALA A 99 -33.87 28.82 14.55
N LEU A 100 -33.36 29.04 13.32
CA LEU A 100 -32.82 30.34 12.87
C LEU A 100 -33.88 31.45 13.00
N SER A 101 -35.12 31.19 12.57
CA SER A 101 -36.22 32.12 12.66
C SER A 101 -36.47 32.54 14.12
N SER A 102 -36.41 31.64 15.09
CA SER A 102 -36.56 31.91 16.50
C SER A 102 -35.47 32.86 17.07
N TRP A 103 -34.31 32.89 16.42
CA TRP A 103 -33.19 33.79 16.73
C TRP A 103 -33.18 35.07 15.91
N GLY A 104 -34.18 35.26 15.04
CA GLY A 104 -34.27 36.40 14.13
C GLY A 104 -33.28 36.35 12.98
N ILE A 105 -32.74 35.17 12.67
CA ILE A 105 -31.89 34.94 11.54
C ILE A 105 -32.75 34.40 10.37
N THR A 106 -32.59 35.02 9.20
CA THR A 106 -33.23 34.60 7.97
C THR A 106 -32.14 34.31 6.93
N LEU A 107 -32.25 33.18 6.25
CA LEU A 107 -31.40 32.88 5.11
C LEU A 107 -31.91 33.63 3.89
N GLU A 108 -31.00 34.36 3.23
CA GLU A 108 -31.28 35.20 2.06
C GLU A 108 -30.46 34.69 0.88
N ASP A 109 -30.95 34.92 -0.35
CA ASP A 109 -30.17 34.68 -1.60
C ASP A 109 -29.10 35.76 -1.79
N ARG A 110 -28.17 35.81 -0.85
CA ARG A 110 -27.00 36.71 -0.85
C ARG A 110 -25.74 35.89 -0.77
N TYR A 111 -25.14 35.63 -1.91
CA TYR A 111 -23.92 34.85 -2.05
C TYR A 111 -23.17 35.31 -3.32
N SER A 112 -21.91 34.96 -3.40
CA SER A 112 -21.12 35.11 -4.62
C SER A 112 -21.11 33.82 -5.44
N GLU A 113 -21.15 33.92 -6.75
CA GLU A 113 -21.04 32.73 -7.62
C GLU A 113 -19.67 32.06 -7.43
N ASN A 114 -19.66 30.72 -7.37
CA ASN A 114 -18.47 29.88 -7.28
C ASN A 114 -17.61 30.11 -6.03
N GLU A 115 -18.18 30.62 -4.96
CA GLU A 115 -17.51 30.74 -3.68
C GLU A 115 -18.51 30.60 -2.51
N LEU A 116 -18.02 30.17 -1.35
CA LEU A 116 -18.78 30.15 -0.11
C LEU A 116 -17.94 30.79 0.97
N GLY A 117 -18.47 31.87 1.54
CA GLY A 117 -17.73 32.71 2.47
C GLY A 117 -18.51 33.18 3.68
N GLU A 118 -17.81 33.81 4.61
CA GLU A 118 -18.43 34.47 5.75
C GLU A 118 -19.47 35.51 5.27
N PHE A 119 -20.57 35.60 5.98
CA PHE A 119 -21.73 36.47 5.68
C PHE A 119 -22.52 36.10 4.43
N ASP A 120 -22.21 35.01 3.76
CA ASP A 120 -23.10 34.46 2.73
C ASP A 120 -24.36 33.90 3.39
N TYR A 121 -25.51 34.16 2.78
CA TYR A 121 -26.86 33.79 3.20
C TYR A 121 -27.40 34.50 4.46
N CYS A 122 -26.54 34.84 5.44
CA CYS A 122 -26.94 35.60 6.63
C CYS A 122 -25.74 36.26 7.30
N TYR A 123 -26.01 37.16 8.25
CA TYR A 123 -24.95 37.86 9.00
C TYR A 123 -24.21 36.99 10.02
N ALA A 124 -24.70 35.79 10.29
CA ALA A 124 -24.17 34.89 11.31
C ALA A 124 -23.42 33.68 10.69
N SER A 125 -23.21 33.69 9.38
CA SER A 125 -22.55 32.61 8.66
C SER A 125 -21.04 32.78 8.59
N GLY A 126 -20.35 31.65 8.40
CA GLY A 126 -18.91 31.61 8.24
C GLY A 126 -18.36 30.20 8.41
N TRP A 127 -17.03 30.11 8.41
CA TRP A 127 -16.33 28.84 8.54
C TRP A 127 -15.87 28.59 9.96
N MET A 128 -16.12 27.40 10.46
CA MET A 128 -15.60 26.86 11.71
C MET A 128 -14.99 25.49 11.47
N TYR A 129 -14.22 24.98 12.43
CA TYR A 129 -13.73 23.61 12.39
C TYR A 129 -13.88 22.96 13.76
N CYS A 130 -14.04 21.64 13.75
CA CYS A 130 -13.83 20.85 14.94
C CYS A 130 -12.67 19.87 14.71
N LEU A 131 -11.98 19.58 15.80
CA LEU A 131 -10.89 18.62 15.88
C LEU A 131 -11.32 17.55 16.88
N ASN A 132 -11.41 16.30 16.43
CA ASN A 132 -11.87 15.18 17.25
C ASN A 132 -13.20 15.48 17.97
N ASN A 133 -14.17 15.97 17.20
CA ASN A 133 -15.51 16.35 17.65
C ASN A 133 -15.55 17.48 18.70
N VAL A 134 -14.48 18.25 18.85
CA VAL A 134 -14.42 19.42 19.73
C VAL A 134 -14.14 20.65 18.89
N PHE A 135 -14.95 21.71 19.05
CA PHE A 135 -14.65 23.02 18.46
C PHE A 135 -13.63 23.73 19.34
N PRO A 136 -12.36 23.84 18.91
CA PRO A 136 -11.34 24.46 19.74
C PRO A 136 -11.55 25.99 19.82
N ASN A 137 -11.20 26.59 20.96
CA ASN A 137 -11.24 28.04 21.13
C ASN A 137 -9.92 28.67 20.66
N VAL A 138 -9.38 28.18 19.56
CA VAL A 138 -8.15 28.68 18.92
C VAL A 138 -8.31 28.60 17.40
N GLY A 139 -7.52 29.38 16.67
CA GLY A 139 -7.53 29.39 15.21
C GLY A 139 -6.89 28.14 14.59
N PHE A 140 -7.07 27.97 13.30
CA PHE A 140 -6.49 26.85 12.53
C PHE A 140 -4.96 26.75 12.65
N SER A 141 -4.27 27.91 12.75
CA SER A 141 -2.81 27.96 12.92
C SER A 141 -2.30 27.49 14.26
N ASP A 142 -3.17 27.46 15.28
CA ASP A 142 -2.79 27.11 16.65
C ASP A 142 -3.18 25.67 17.03
N SER A 143 -3.82 24.93 16.11
CA SER A 143 -4.18 23.52 16.28
C SER A 143 -3.21 22.63 15.52
N TYR A 144 -2.22 22.08 16.22
CA TYR A 144 -1.28 21.10 15.67
C TYR A 144 -1.91 19.72 15.61
N LEU A 145 -1.65 19.00 14.51
CA LEU A 145 -2.28 17.73 14.23
C LEU A 145 -1.37 16.54 14.58
N SER A 146 -2.01 15.43 14.93
CA SER A 146 -1.41 14.15 15.25
C SER A 146 -2.03 13.06 14.39
N ASP A 147 -1.33 11.92 14.29
CA ASP A 147 -1.83 10.74 13.55
C ASP A 147 -3.21 10.33 14.06
N GLY A 148 -4.12 10.12 13.11
CA GLY A 148 -5.51 9.74 13.36
C GLY A 148 -6.46 10.87 13.74
N ASP A 149 -6.00 12.12 13.80
CA ASP A 149 -6.89 13.26 14.07
C ASP A 149 -7.95 13.41 12.98
N VAL A 150 -9.16 13.81 13.40
CA VAL A 150 -10.30 14.08 12.51
C VAL A 150 -10.61 15.57 12.53
N VAL A 151 -10.38 16.25 11.41
CA VAL A 151 -10.64 17.67 11.23
C VAL A 151 -11.83 17.84 10.29
N ARG A 152 -12.89 18.44 10.77
CA ARG A 152 -14.09 18.74 9.99
C ARG A 152 -14.25 20.26 9.90
N VAL A 153 -14.05 20.81 8.70
CA VAL A 153 -14.26 22.23 8.40
C VAL A 153 -15.70 22.43 7.99
N GLN A 154 -16.45 23.19 8.76
CA GLN A 154 -17.91 23.24 8.66
C GLN A 154 -18.39 24.67 8.42
N PHE A 155 -19.29 24.81 7.44
CA PHE A 155 -19.99 26.07 7.24
C PHE A 155 -21.14 26.20 8.21
N THR A 156 -21.15 27.26 9.01
CA THR A 156 -22.23 27.59 9.95
C THR A 156 -23.06 28.74 9.45
N VAL A 157 -24.35 28.76 9.79
CA VAL A 157 -25.27 29.89 9.56
C VAL A 157 -25.80 30.52 10.86
N ALA A 158 -25.23 30.11 12.02
CA ALA A 158 -25.68 30.56 13.32
C ALA A 158 -24.51 30.67 14.33
N TYR A 159 -23.36 31.22 13.93
CA TYR A 159 -22.18 31.34 14.81
C TYR A 159 -21.81 30.00 15.48
N GLY A 160 -21.97 28.87 14.79
CA GLY A 160 -21.67 27.55 15.29
C GLY A 160 -22.78 26.86 16.07
N SER A 161 -23.87 27.54 16.40
CA SER A 161 -24.98 26.94 17.18
C SER A 161 -25.78 25.90 16.38
N ASP A 162 -25.74 25.97 15.08
CA ASP A 162 -26.32 24.98 14.15
C ASP A 162 -25.49 23.70 14.04
N ILE A 163 -24.19 23.79 14.21
CA ILE A 163 -23.24 22.67 14.04
C ILE A 163 -22.67 22.14 15.36
N GLY A 164 -23.16 22.63 16.51
CA GLY A 164 -22.69 22.19 17.83
C GLY A 164 -21.49 22.95 18.40
N GLY A 165 -21.04 24.00 17.71
CA GLY A 165 -19.85 24.79 18.06
C GLY A 165 -20.12 26.16 18.65
N GLY A 166 -21.37 26.49 19.02
CA GLY A 166 -21.73 27.83 19.50
C GLY A 166 -20.93 28.34 20.71
N TYR A 167 -20.46 27.42 21.56
CA TYR A 167 -19.64 27.81 22.72
C TYR A 167 -18.25 28.35 22.34
N ALA A 168 -17.70 27.92 21.20
CA ALA A 168 -16.38 28.36 20.72
C ALA A 168 -16.35 29.85 20.31
N MET A 169 -17.54 30.45 20.05
CA MET A 169 -17.67 31.86 19.73
C MET A 169 -17.87 32.76 20.98
N GLY A 170 -17.54 32.23 22.18
CA GLY A 170 -17.59 32.98 23.43
C GLY A 170 -18.97 33.01 24.11
N GLY A 171 -19.88 32.16 23.70
CA GLY A 171 -21.15 31.93 24.38
C GLY A 171 -20.93 31.26 25.73
N SER A 172 -21.67 31.70 26.76
CA SER A 172 -21.56 31.15 28.12
C SER A 172 -22.21 29.79 28.30
N ASP A 173 -23.00 29.33 27.30
CA ASP A 173 -23.76 28.11 27.33
C ASP A 173 -23.46 27.27 26.06
N ASN A 174 -23.57 25.97 26.21
CA ASN A 174 -23.46 25.00 25.11
C ASN A 174 -24.72 25.12 24.21
N THR A 175 -24.77 26.22 23.46
CA THR A 175 -25.95 26.64 22.69
C THR A 175 -25.93 26.00 21.32
N SER A 176 -26.09 24.69 21.28
CA SER A 176 -26.49 24.01 20.05
C SER A 176 -28.02 24.06 19.93
N PHE A 177 -28.55 24.33 18.74
CA PHE A 177 -29.99 24.27 18.50
C PHE A 177 -30.54 22.89 18.77
N TYR A 178 -29.80 21.88 18.33
CA TYR A 178 -30.12 20.47 18.48
C TYR A 178 -28.85 19.68 18.85
N PRO A 179 -28.99 18.49 19.45
CA PRO A 179 -27.86 17.59 19.61
C PRO A 179 -27.22 17.25 18.26
N VAL A 180 -25.92 17.42 18.17
CA VAL A 180 -25.13 17.02 16.98
C VAL A 180 -24.36 15.77 17.32
N ALA A 181 -24.51 14.75 16.48
CA ALA A 181 -23.83 13.47 16.66
C ALA A 181 -22.30 13.60 16.41
N ASN A 182 -21.53 12.82 17.16
CA ASN A 182 -20.12 12.60 16.84
C ASN A 182 -20.01 11.74 15.58
N LYS A 183 -19.46 12.30 14.51
CA LYS A 183 -19.29 11.68 13.21
C LYS A 183 -17.86 11.25 12.90
N ASP A 184 -16.91 11.39 13.84
CA ASP A 184 -15.49 11.17 13.58
C ASP A 184 -15.21 9.75 13.07
N ARG A 185 -15.77 8.74 13.76
CA ARG A 185 -15.63 7.35 13.30
C ARG A 185 -16.22 7.12 11.91
N LEU A 186 -17.38 7.72 11.62
CA LEU A 186 -18.02 7.61 10.31
C LEU A 186 -17.16 8.28 9.24
N SER A 187 -16.63 9.48 9.51
CA SER A 187 -15.73 10.20 8.61
C SER A 187 -14.44 9.42 8.37
N THR A 188 -13.85 8.81 9.40
CA THR A 188 -12.67 7.96 9.25
C THR A 188 -12.94 6.79 8.31
N LEU A 189 -14.06 6.08 8.49
CA LEU A 189 -14.42 4.94 7.65
C LEU A 189 -14.71 5.35 6.20
N ILE A 190 -15.39 6.49 5.98
CA ILE A 190 -15.60 7.03 4.64
C ILE A 190 -14.24 7.31 3.96
N ALA A 191 -13.33 8.00 4.65
CA ALA A 191 -12.01 8.31 4.12
C ALA A 191 -11.21 7.04 3.76
N THR A 192 -11.24 6.04 4.63
CA THR A 192 -10.53 4.76 4.42
C THR A 192 -11.12 3.99 3.24
N LEU A 193 -12.43 3.88 3.14
CA LEU A 193 -13.10 3.16 2.06
C LEU A 193 -12.94 3.86 0.71
N ASN A 194 -12.98 5.20 0.70
CA ASN A 194 -12.70 6.01 -0.50
C ASN A 194 -11.26 5.77 -1.00
N GLU A 195 -10.28 5.69 -0.11
CA GLU A 195 -8.89 5.35 -0.48
C GLU A 195 -8.78 3.94 -1.08
N HIS A 196 -9.60 3.02 -0.62
CA HIS A 196 -9.70 1.66 -1.17
C HIS A 196 -10.52 1.58 -2.47
N GLY A 197 -11.16 2.68 -2.90
CA GLY A 197 -12.03 2.72 -4.07
C GLY A 197 -13.36 1.98 -3.86
N ILE A 198 -13.82 1.86 -2.61
CA ILE A 198 -15.06 1.22 -2.25
C ILE A 198 -16.18 2.27 -2.19
N GLU A 199 -17.26 2.02 -2.91
CA GLU A 199 -18.41 2.91 -2.94
C GLU A 199 -19.13 2.95 -1.58
N ILE A 200 -19.38 4.16 -1.09
CA ILE A 200 -20.08 4.38 0.18
C ILE A 200 -21.60 4.24 -0.06
N PRO A 201 -22.30 3.36 0.66
CA PRO A 201 -23.76 3.22 0.51
C PRO A 201 -24.48 4.53 0.81
N ASP A 202 -25.51 4.86 0.02
CA ASP A 202 -26.33 6.06 0.18
C ASP A 202 -26.88 6.23 1.60
N SER A 203 -27.26 5.13 2.26
CA SER A 203 -27.75 5.17 3.63
C SER A 203 -26.69 5.66 4.63
N ALA A 204 -25.43 5.31 4.43
CA ALA A 204 -24.33 5.78 5.26
C ALA A 204 -23.97 7.23 4.93
N MET A 205 -23.95 7.59 3.64
CA MET A 205 -23.73 8.97 3.21
C MET A 205 -24.83 9.91 3.72
N ASN A 206 -26.09 9.49 3.68
CA ASN A 206 -27.22 10.26 4.24
C ASN A 206 -27.06 10.49 5.76
N ALA A 207 -26.64 9.48 6.52
CA ALA A 207 -26.36 9.65 7.95
C ALA A 207 -25.16 10.58 8.21
N ALA A 208 -24.15 10.54 7.33
CA ALA A 208 -22.98 11.40 7.42
C ALA A 208 -23.32 12.87 7.16
N THR A 209 -24.13 13.15 6.15
CA THR A 209 -24.45 14.52 5.70
C THR A 209 -25.64 15.17 6.41
N ALA A 210 -26.54 14.38 7.01
CA ALA A 210 -27.65 14.93 7.78
C ALA A 210 -27.14 15.63 9.04
N ILE A 211 -27.32 16.95 9.11
CA ILE A 211 -26.77 17.79 10.18
C ILE A 211 -27.22 17.33 11.58
N TYR A 212 -28.48 16.90 11.71
CA TYR A 212 -29.08 16.44 12.97
C TYR A 212 -29.39 14.95 12.99
N ALA A 213 -28.60 14.14 12.26
CA ALA A 213 -28.67 12.69 12.40
C ALA A 213 -28.53 12.28 13.87
N SER A 214 -29.29 11.30 14.31
CA SER A 214 -29.12 10.77 15.67
C SER A 214 -27.77 10.05 15.82
N GLN A 215 -27.24 9.99 17.04
CA GLN A 215 -26.02 9.22 17.30
C GLN A 215 -26.20 7.73 16.99
N GLU A 216 -27.43 7.22 17.13
CA GLU A 216 -27.78 5.84 16.79
C GLU A 216 -27.66 5.60 15.29
N ASP A 217 -28.20 6.50 14.45
CA ASP A 217 -28.11 6.39 12.98
C ASP A 217 -26.65 6.50 12.51
N VAL A 218 -25.88 7.43 13.07
CA VAL A 218 -24.44 7.57 12.77
C VAL A 218 -23.66 6.32 13.15
N ASN A 219 -23.95 5.74 14.32
CA ASN A 219 -23.31 4.49 14.74
C ASN A 219 -23.71 3.30 13.87
N ALA A 220 -24.96 3.21 13.46
CA ALA A 220 -25.44 2.17 12.54
C ALA A 220 -24.76 2.28 11.17
N ALA A 221 -24.66 3.48 10.62
CA ALA A 221 -23.92 3.74 9.39
C ALA A 221 -22.43 3.34 9.51
N ALA A 222 -21.78 3.75 10.61
CA ALA A 222 -20.40 3.37 10.87
C ALA A 222 -20.22 1.85 11.01
N ALA A 223 -21.19 1.12 11.54
CA ALA A 223 -21.13 -0.34 11.62
C ALA A 223 -21.20 -1.00 10.23
N VAL A 224 -22.04 -0.47 9.34
CA VAL A 224 -22.11 -0.95 7.94
C VAL A 224 -20.77 -0.70 7.22
N LEU A 225 -20.18 0.48 7.35
CA LEU A 225 -18.89 0.79 6.73
C LEU A 225 -17.75 -0.03 7.34
N GLN A 226 -17.79 -0.29 8.64
CA GLN A 226 -16.80 -1.18 9.28
C GLN A 226 -16.84 -2.59 8.70
N GLN A 227 -18.05 -3.11 8.42
CA GLN A 227 -18.17 -4.42 7.78
C GLN A 227 -17.54 -4.43 6.38
N LEU A 228 -17.73 -3.38 5.58
CA LEU A 228 -17.10 -3.26 4.26
C LEU A 228 -15.57 -3.21 4.37
N GLU A 229 -15.05 -2.47 5.36
CA GLU A 229 -13.61 -2.42 5.63
C GLU A 229 -13.07 -3.79 6.07
N ASP A 230 -13.78 -4.48 6.96
CA ASP A 230 -13.39 -5.82 7.42
C ASP A 230 -13.37 -6.82 6.24
N GLU A 231 -14.37 -6.77 5.35
CA GLU A 231 -14.44 -7.58 4.13
C GLU A 231 -13.27 -7.24 3.16
N TYR A 232 -12.95 -5.96 3.02
CA TYR A 232 -11.80 -5.54 2.23
C TYR A 232 -10.51 -6.11 2.80
N GLN A 233 -10.27 -6.02 4.10
CA GLN A 233 -9.07 -6.54 4.74
C GLN A 233 -8.98 -8.07 4.65
N GLN A 234 -10.10 -8.79 4.85
CA GLN A 234 -10.15 -10.24 4.70
C GLN A 234 -9.78 -10.71 3.29
N ASN A 235 -10.03 -9.89 2.27
CA ASN A 235 -9.71 -10.18 0.87
C ASN A 235 -8.33 -9.64 0.44
N ALA A 236 -7.50 -9.16 1.35
CA ALA A 236 -6.13 -8.74 1.04
C ALA A 236 -5.31 -9.86 0.36
N PRO A 237 -5.36 -11.15 0.79
CA PRO A 237 -4.66 -12.23 0.11
C PRO A 237 -5.14 -12.45 -1.34
N VAL A 238 -6.43 -12.21 -1.63
CA VAL A 238 -6.98 -12.31 -3.00
C VAL A 238 -6.37 -11.23 -3.89
N ARG A 239 -6.29 -9.99 -3.39
CA ARG A 239 -5.66 -8.87 -4.12
C ARG A 239 -4.17 -9.11 -4.38
N ASP A 240 -3.46 -9.69 -3.40
CA ASP A 240 -2.05 -10.08 -3.58
C ASP A 240 -1.89 -11.10 -4.69
N VAL A 241 -2.73 -12.14 -4.74
CA VAL A 241 -2.72 -13.15 -5.81
C VAL A 241 -3.04 -12.53 -7.17
N ILE A 242 -4.05 -11.67 -7.26
CA ILE A 242 -4.40 -10.97 -8.51
C ILE A 242 -3.21 -10.13 -9.01
N ALA A 243 -2.53 -9.42 -8.10
CA ALA A 243 -1.36 -8.62 -8.42
C ALA A 243 -0.17 -9.48 -8.89
N LYS A 244 0.12 -10.60 -8.21
CA LYS A 244 1.17 -11.55 -8.61
C LYS A 244 0.90 -12.13 -10.01
N ILE A 245 -0.33 -12.55 -10.29
CA ILE A 245 -0.72 -13.06 -11.60
C ILE A 245 -0.55 -11.98 -12.68
N SER A 246 -1.00 -10.75 -12.39
CA SER A 246 -0.87 -9.63 -13.34
C SER A 246 0.59 -9.24 -13.60
N ALA A 247 1.49 -9.47 -12.65
CA ALA A 247 2.92 -9.18 -12.78
C ALA A 247 3.69 -10.21 -13.63
N ILE A 248 3.12 -11.37 -13.95
CA ILE A 248 3.78 -12.40 -14.79
C ILE A 248 4.13 -11.84 -16.17
N GLY A 249 3.24 -11.05 -16.78
CA GLY A 249 3.45 -10.44 -18.09
C GLY A 249 3.60 -11.46 -19.22
N GLU A 250 4.54 -11.21 -20.14
CA GLU A 250 4.88 -12.14 -21.22
C GLU A 250 5.66 -13.35 -20.68
N VAL A 251 5.17 -14.54 -20.97
CA VAL A 251 5.72 -15.78 -20.41
C VAL A 251 7.00 -16.21 -21.12
N SER A 252 8.07 -16.38 -20.36
CA SER A 252 9.34 -16.96 -20.77
C SER A 252 9.81 -18.01 -19.75
N LEU A 253 10.94 -18.65 -19.97
CA LEU A 253 11.52 -19.56 -18.98
C LEU A 253 11.89 -18.84 -17.67
N GLU A 254 12.23 -17.56 -17.74
CA GLU A 254 12.53 -16.72 -16.58
C GLU A 254 11.29 -16.43 -15.72
N SER A 255 10.10 -16.59 -16.28
CA SER A 255 8.83 -16.40 -15.57
C SER A 255 8.48 -17.55 -14.62
N ALA A 256 9.25 -18.65 -14.63
CA ALA A 256 8.94 -19.86 -13.86
C ALA A 256 8.75 -19.60 -12.36
N SER A 257 9.64 -18.82 -11.75
CA SER A 257 9.53 -18.46 -10.32
C SER A 257 8.27 -17.65 -10.03
N ALA A 258 7.99 -16.63 -10.83
CA ALA A 258 6.82 -15.78 -10.66
C ALA A 258 5.51 -16.57 -10.81
N ILE A 259 5.45 -17.49 -11.79
CA ILE A 259 4.29 -18.38 -12.00
C ILE A 259 4.12 -19.33 -10.81
N ALA A 260 5.20 -19.93 -10.32
CA ALA A 260 5.16 -20.82 -9.16
C ALA A 260 4.74 -20.09 -7.88
N GLU A 261 5.23 -18.88 -7.64
CA GLU A 261 4.85 -18.03 -6.52
C GLU A 261 3.37 -17.62 -6.58
N ALA A 262 2.88 -17.25 -7.77
CA ALA A 262 1.47 -16.92 -7.97
C ALA A 262 0.57 -18.16 -7.73
N ARG A 263 0.99 -19.34 -8.20
CA ARG A 263 0.30 -20.62 -7.94
C ARG A 263 0.26 -20.94 -6.45
N GLN A 264 1.39 -20.87 -5.78
CA GLN A 264 1.48 -21.14 -4.34
C GLN A 264 0.58 -20.19 -3.53
N ALA A 265 0.58 -18.89 -3.89
CA ALA A 265 -0.27 -17.91 -3.25
C ALA A 265 -1.77 -18.19 -3.50
N TYR A 266 -2.15 -18.60 -4.72
CA TYR A 266 -3.53 -19.00 -5.05
C TYR A 266 -3.98 -20.25 -4.28
N ASP A 267 -3.14 -21.28 -4.22
CA ASP A 267 -3.46 -22.53 -3.53
C ASP A 267 -3.55 -22.37 -1.99
N ALA A 268 -2.96 -21.31 -1.44
CA ALA A 268 -3.08 -20.94 -0.03
C ALA A 268 -4.41 -20.25 0.33
N LEU A 269 -5.17 -19.78 -0.66
CA LEU A 269 -6.48 -19.16 -0.45
C LEU A 269 -7.54 -20.19 -0.06
N THR A 270 -8.57 -19.74 0.68
CA THR A 270 -9.77 -20.57 0.89
C THR A 270 -10.56 -20.73 -0.42
N VAL A 271 -11.45 -21.70 -0.49
CA VAL A 271 -12.28 -21.95 -1.68
C VAL A 271 -13.12 -20.72 -2.04
N GLU A 272 -13.65 -20.03 -1.04
CA GLU A 272 -14.40 -18.79 -1.21
C GLU A 272 -13.52 -17.67 -1.80
N GLN A 273 -12.31 -17.54 -1.29
CA GLN A 273 -11.33 -16.56 -1.77
C GLN A 273 -10.83 -16.87 -3.18
N GLN A 274 -10.59 -18.15 -3.49
CA GLN A 274 -10.20 -18.57 -4.84
C GLN A 274 -11.23 -18.18 -5.90
N ALA A 275 -12.52 -18.24 -5.55
CA ALA A 275 -13.60 -17.82 -6.45
C ALA A 275 -13.60 -16.31 -6.77
N LEU A 276 -12.92 -15.50 -5.94
CA LEU A 276 -12.81 -14.05 -6.12
C LEU A 276 -11.59 -13.63 -6.97
N VAL A 277 -10.70 -14.58 -7.32
CA VAL A 277 -9.52 -14.29 -8.15
C VAL A 277 -9.96 -14.13 -9.61
N SER A 278 -10.08 -12.87 -10.05
CA SER A 278 -10.67 -12.51 -11.34
C SER A 278 -9.81 -12.84 -12.57
N ASN A 279 -8.51 -13.08 -12.38
CA ASN A 279 -7.55 -13.37 -13.46
C ASN A 279 -6.91 -14.75 -13.34
N TYR A 280 -7.62 -15.72 -12.75
CA TYR A 280 -7.13 -17.10 -12.60
C TYR A 280 -6.84 -17.80 -13.94
N ASP A 281 -7.60 -17.48 -14.97
CA ASP A 281 -7.40 -17.97 -16.34
C ASP A 281 -6.04 -17.53 -16.91
N VAL A 282 -5.55 -16.35 -16.56
CA VAL A 282 -4.21 -15.88 -16.95
C VAL A 282 -3.12 -16.74 -16.33
N LEU A 283 -3.28 -17.12 -15.03
CA LEU A 283 -2.32 -18.01 -14.36
C LEU A 283 -2.27 -19.38 -15.06
N THR A 284 -3.42 -19.98 -15.34
CA THR A 284 -3.48 -21.29 -15.99
C THR A 284 -2.92 -21.26 -17.41
N ALA A 285 -3.16 -20.18 -18.16
CA ALA A 285 -2.57 -19.98 -19.48
C ALA A 285 -1.04 -19.79 -19.41
N ALA A 286 -0.55 -19.08 -18.40
CA ALA A 286 0.87 -18.88 -18.19
C ALA A 286 1.58 -20.20 -17.85
N GLU A 287 0.98 -21.04 -17.01
CA GLU A 287 1.49 -22.37 -16.66
C GLU A 287 1.58 -23.28 -17.90
N GLU A 288 0.55 -23.26 -18.72
CA GLU A 288 0.52 -24.08 -19.95
C GLU A 288 1.58 -23.58 -20.96
N THR A 289 1.72 -22.27 -21.11
CA THR A 289 2.74 -21.69 -21.99
C THR A 289 4.14 -22.06 -21.50
N LEU A 290 4.41 -21.93 -20.19
CA LEU A 290 5.69 -22.31 -19.61
C LEU A 290 5.97 -23.81 -19.80
N ARG A 291 4.96 -24.69 -19.62
CA ARG A 291 5.07 -26.12 -19.85
C ARG A 291 5.50 -26.42 -21.29
N ILE A 292 4.89 -25.75 -22.26
CA ILE A 292 5.24 -25.90 -23.67
C ILE A 292 6.68 -25.45 -23.95
N LEU A 293 7.08 -24.27 -23.40
CA LEU A 293 8.46 -23.78 -23.55
C LEU A 293 9.49 -24.75 -22.98
N ILE A 294 9.19 -25.38 -21.83
CA ILE A 294 10.05 -26.38 -21.22
C ILE A 294 10.11 -27.66 -22.10
N GLU A 295 8.97 -28.09 -22.67
CA GLU A 295 8.92 -29.27 -23.56
C GLU A 295 9.73 -29.07 -24.83
N GLU A 296 9.78 -27.85 -25.35
CA GLU A 296 10.55 -27.52 -26.58
C GLU A 296 12.07 -27.37 -26.31
N LEU A 297 12.52 -27.31 -25.04
CA LEU A 297 13.95 -27.23 -24.73
C LEU A 297 14.68 -28.47 -25.27
N PRO A 298 15.88 -28.28 -25.86
CA PRO A 298 16.72 -29.39 -26.23
C PRO A 298 17.14 -30.18 -25.00
N VAL A 299 17.21 -31.51 -25.15
CA VAL A 299 17.76 -32.37 -24.11
C VAL A 299 19.26 -32.09 -24.00
N SER A 300 19.69 -31.51 -22.90
CA SER A 300 21.09 -31.19 -22.63
C SER A 300 21.31 -31.07 -21.12
N ALA A 301 22.54 -31.32 -20.69
CA ALA A 301 23.00 -31.03 -19.33
C ALA A 301 24.23 -30.13 -19.40
N SER A 302 24.26 -29.10 -18.59
CA SER A 302 25.42 -28.23 -18.43
C SER A 302 25.91 -28.27 -16.98
N PHE A 303 27.22 -28.34 -16.83
CA PHE A 303 27.85 -28.37 -15.50
C PHE A 303 28.63 -27.11 -15.30
N SER A 304 28.56 -26.52 -14.10
CA SER A 304 29.28 -25.31 -13.74
C SER A 304 29.78 -25.34 -12.30
N ALA A 305 30.75 -24.49 -12.03
CA ALA A 305 31.17 -24.14 -10.68
C ALA A 305 31.44 -22.63 -10.64
N PRO A 306 31.01 -21.92 -9.59
CA PRO A 306 31.17 -20.47 -9.50
C PRO A 306 32.63 -20.06 -9.28
N GLU A 307 32.95 -18.82 -9.63
CA GLU A 307 34.18 -18.18 -9.17
C GLU A 307 34.12 -17.89 -7.68
N ILE A 308 35.12 -18.31 -6.92
CA ILE A 308 35.20 -18.09 -5.47
C ILE A 308 36.43 -17.28 -5.14
N ILE A 309 36.26 -16.22 -4.39
CA ILE A 309 37.34 -15.39 -3.87
C ILE A 309 37.63 -15.82 -2.43
N ALA A 310 38.85 -16.22 -2.14
CA ALA A 310 39.25 -16.67 -0.82
C ALA A 310 40.66 -16.24 -0.45
N LEU A 311 40.93 -16.20 0.86
CA LEU A 311 42.25 -15.91 1.39
C LEU A 311 43.08 -17.21 1.49
N SER A 312 44.41 -17.06 1.42
CA SER A 312 45.33 -18.14 1.67
C SER A 312 45.10 -18.77 3.05
N GLY A 313 45.00 -20.09 3.11
CA GLY A 313 44.68 -20.86 4.32
C GLY A 313 43.17 -20.94 4.64
N GLN A 314 42.32 -20.23 3.92
CA GLN A 314 40.88 -20.25 4.14
C GLN A 314 40.25 -21.56 3.63
N GLN A 315 39.25 -22.06 4.34
CA GLN A 315 38.36 -23.11 3.84
C GLN A 315 37.32 -22.49 2.91
N VAL A 316 37.04 -23.16 1.80
CA VAL A 316 36.07 -22.78 0.78
C VAL A 316 35.13 -23.94 0.48
N GLU A 317 33.90 -23.59 0.12
CA GLU A 317 32.90 -24.51 -0.42
C GLU A 317 32.66 -24.17 -1.87
N ILE A 318 32.90 -25.15 -2.77
CA ILE A 318 32.79 -24.99 -4.21
C ILE A 318 31.60 -25.85 -4.66
N PRO A 319 30.42 -25.29 -4.86
CA PRO A 319 29.30 -26.03 -5.42
C PRO A 319 29.56 -26.34 -6.90
N VAL A 320 29.41 -27.59 -7.29
CA VAL A 320 29.34 -28.02 -8.68
C VAL A 320 27.87 -28.24 -9.01
N THR A 321 27.38 -27.48 -9.96
CA THR A 321 25.96 -27.47 -10.31
C THR A 321 25.72 -28.15 -11.66
N VAL A 322 24.50 -28.64 -11.86
CA VAL A 322 24.00 -29.14 -13.12
C VAL A 322 22.71 -28.43 -13.46
N SER A 323 22.58 -27.96 -14.68
CA SER A 323 21.39 -27.32 -15.24
C SER A 323 21.03 -27.94 -16.60
N GLY A 324 19.82 -27.62 -17.09
CA GLY A 324 19.32 -28.07 -18.36
C GLY A 324 18.22 -29.15 -18.24
N LYS A 325 17.69 -29.55 -19.39
CA LYS A 325 16.67 -30.60 -19.50
C LYS A 325 17.33 -31.92 -19.81
N PHE A 326 17.33 -32.84 -18.86
CA PHE A 326 17.97 -34.14 -19.03
C PHE A 326 17.27 -35.22 -18.19
N GLU A 327 17.50 -36.49 -18.64
CA GLU A 327 17.12 -37.68 -17.90
C GLU A 327 18.31 -38.67 -18.05
N ALA A 328 18.92 -39.03 -16.92
CA ALA A 328 20.12 -39.86 -16.92
C ALA A 328 20.08 -40.94 -15.84
N HIS A 329 20.37 -42.15 -16.22
CA HIS A 329 20.50 -43.31 -15.32
C HIS A 329 21.92 -43.52 -14.80
N THR A 330 22.90 -42.88 -15.44
CA THR A 330 24.31 -42.98 -15.04
C THR A 330 24.98 -41.65 -15.14
N LEU A 331 25.95 -41.41 -14.25
CA LEU A 331 26.87 -40.27 -14.33
C LEU A 331 28.28 -40.76 -14.07
N GLU A 332 29.22 -40.38 -14.93
CA GLU A 332 30.64 -40.50 -14.70
C GLU A 332 31.32 -39.18 -15.05
N MET A 333 31.97 -38.58 -14.08
CA MET A 333 32.66 -37.30 -14.25
C MET A 333 33.93 -37.22 -13.45
N HIS A 334 34.87 -36.38 -13.93
CA HIS A 334 36.09 -36.03 -13.23
C HIS A 334 36.08 -34.50 -12.94
N ILE A 335 36.45 -34.13 -11.73
CA ILE A 335 36.66 -32.74 -11.39
C ILE A 335 38.13 -32.54 -11.14
N GLY A 336 38.82 -31.87 -12.08
CA GLY A 336 40.24 -31.58 -12.02
C GLY A 336 40.53 -30.31 -11.24
N TYR A 337 41.52 -30.34 -10.36
CA TYR A 337 42.01 -29.19 -9.60
C TYR A 337 43.51 -29.26 -9.41
N ASP A 338 44.17 -28.14 -9.12
CA ASP A 338 45.57 -28.09 -8.82
C ASP A 338 45.84 -28.40 -7.33
N SER A 339 46.27 -29.63 -7.05
CA SER A 339 46.53 -30.10 -5.68
C SER A 339 47.69 -29.38 -4.97
N THR A 340 48.49 -28.60 -5.71
CA THR A 340 49.49 -27.71 -5.09
C THR A 340 48.92 -26.43 -4.56
N LYS A 341 47.67 -26.07 -4.96
CA LYS A 341 46.98 -24.83 -4.62
C LYS A 341 45.78 -25.05 -3.71
N LEU A 342 45.08 -26.18 -3.88
CA LEU A 342 43.93 -26.57 -3.09
C LEU A 342 44.12 -27.93 -2.45
N THR A 343 43.72 -28.07 -1.21
CA THR A 343 43.63 -29.37 -0.51
C THR A 343 42.16 -29.66 -0.32
N VAL A 344 41.62 -30.69 -1.02
CA VAL A 344 40.26 -31.15 -0.84
C VAL A 344 40.12 -31.90 0.47
N ASN A 345 39.24 -31.47 1.32
CA ASN A 345 39.00 -32.03 2.66
C ASN A 345 37.82 -33.00 2.67
N GLU A 346 36.74 -32.63 1.92
CA GLU A 346 35.49 -33.35 1.89
C GLU A 346 34.78 -33.07 0.55
N VAL A 347 34.03 -34.03 0.06
CA VAL A 347 33.07 -33.82 -1.05
C VAL A 347 31.70 -34.30 -0.58
N VAL A 348 30.74 -33.37 -0.55
CA VAL A 348 29.37 -33.63 -0.10
C VAL A 348 28.46 -33.79 -1.32
N PRO A 349 27.76 -34.92 -1.50
CA PRO A 349 26.80 -35.06 -2.59
C PRO A 349 25.63 -34.11 -2.37
N GLY A 350 25.08 -33.55 -3.47
CA GLY A 350 23.81 -32.83 -3.47
C GLY A 350 22.63 -33.79 -3.65
N ALA A 351 21.42 -33.23 -3.53
CA ALA A 351 20.17 -34.02 -3.51
C ALA A 351 20.00 -34.96 -4.73
N ILE A 352 20.49 -34.56 -5.89
CA ILE A 352 20.44 -35.40 -7.10
C ILE A 352 21.29 -36.67 -6.91
N LEU A 353 22.49 -36.58 -6.32
CA LEU A 353 23.34 -37.74 -6.09
C LEU A 353 22.93 -38.52 -4.83
N GLU A 354 22.39 -37.89 -3.81
CA GLU A 354 21.90 -38.57 -2.62
C GLU A 354 20.76 -39.53 -2.93
N ASN A 355 19.91 -39.21 -3.91
CA ASN A 355 18.76 -40.03 -4.33
C ASN A 355 19.11 -41.11 -5.36
N THR A 356 20.40 -41.30 -5.68
CA THR A 356 20.85 -42.36 -6.59
C THR A 356 20.94 -43.72 -5.87
N SER A 357 20.73 -44.81 -6.62
CA SER A 357 20.82 -46.20 -6.06
C SER A 357 22.23 -46.53 -5.60
N MET A 358 23.24 -45.94 -6.24
CA MET A 358 24.65 -46.04 -5.88
C MET A 358 25.39 -44.80 -6.34
N ASN A 359 26.17 -44.21 -5.46
CA ASN A 359 27.16 -43.21 -5.85
C ASN A 359 28.55 -43.55 -5.29
N VAL A 360 29.60 -43.18 -6.01
CA VAL A 360 30.99 -43.32 -5.62
C VAL A 360 31.67 -41.94 -5.84
N ILE A 361 32.23 -41.38 -4.77
CA ILE A 361 33.01 -40.16 -4.85
C ILE A 361 34.38 -40.48 -4.30
N ASP A 362 35.42 -40.42 -5.15
CA ASP A 362 36.83 -40.64 -4.74
C ASP A 362 37.66 -39.41 -5.08
N PHE A 363 38.23 -38.80 -4.05
CA PHE A 363 39.16 -37.67 -4.14
C PHE A 363 40.52 -37.96 -3.49
N THR A 364 40.74 -39.20 -3.08
CA THR A 364 41.90 -39.63 -2.30
C THR A 364 42.93 -40.41 -3.12
N THR A 365 42.45 -41.16 -4.13
CA THR A 365 43.31 -42.06 -4.92
C THR A 365 44.22 -41.32 -5.87
N THR A 366 43.75 -40.23 -6.50
CA THR A 366 44.52 -39.47 -7.48
C THR A 366 44.58 -38.00 -7.08
N PRO A 367 45.73 -37.49 -6.59
CA PRO A 367 45.85 -36.08 -6.25
C PRO A 367 45.52 -35.16 -7.44
N GLY A 368 44.68 -34.14 -7.23
CA GLY A 368 44.24 -33.20 -8.26
C GLY A 368 43.02 -33.66 -9.07
N THR A 369 42.43 -34.80 -8.73
CA THR A 369 41.22 -35.29 -9.40
C THR A 369 40.20 -35.80 -8.40
N ILE A 370 38.96 -35.38 -8.53
CA ILE A 370 37.81 -35.97 -7.87
C ILE A 370 37.07 -36.81 -8.89
N TYR A 371 36.92 -38.09 -8.65
CA TYR A 371 36.13 -38.98 -9.44
C TYR A 371 34.71 -39.09 -8.88
N VAL A 372 33.71 -38.96 -9.74
CA VAL A 372 32.27 -39.10 -9.37
C VAL A 372 31.61 -40.11 -10.32
N GLY A 373 31.07 -41.17 -9.75
CA GLY A 373 30.26 -42.14 -10.45
C GLY A 373 28.90 -42.29 -9.76
N ALA A 374 27.82 -42.33 -10.53
CA ALA A 374 26.48 -42.56 -9.98
C ALA A 374 25.67 -43.49 -10.90
N LEU A 375 24.83 -44.30 -10.28
CA LEU A 375 23.90 -45.19 -10.97
C LEU A 375 22.50 -45.05 -10.35
N CYS A 376 21.50 -44.90 -11.20
CA CYS A 376 20.08 -44.86 -10.83
C CYS A 376 19.40 -46.11 -11.39
N ALA A 377 19.06 -47.05 -10.51
CA ALA A 377 18.42 -48.30 -10.92
C ALA A 377 16.90 -48.14 -11.10
N ASP A 378 16.27 -47.34 -10.22
CA ASP A 378 14.80 -47.25 -10.14
C ASP A 378 14.24 -46.00 -10.81
N ALA A 379 14.84 -44.83 -10.58
CA ALA A 379 14.44 -43.54 -11.16
C ALA A 379 15.65 -42.77 -11.69
N PRO A 380 15.58 -42.13 -12.87
CA PRO A 380 16.68 -41.35 -13.40
C PRO A 380 16.96 -40.06 -12.59
N MET A 381 18.17 -39.57 -12.72
CA MET A 381 18.47 -38.17 -12.40
C MET A 381 17.81 -37.28 -13.45
N THR A 382 17.11 -36.25 -13.05
CA THR A 382 16.39 -35.39 -13.98
C THR A 382 16.74 -33.93 -13.79
N GLY A 383 16.78 -33.17 -14.87
CA GLY A 383 16.79 -31.72 -14.91
C GLY A 383 15.56 -31.22 -15.65
N ASN A 384 14.87 -30.25 -15.10
CA ASN A 384 13.63 -29.70 -15.64
C ASN A 384 13.83 -28.61 -16.70
N GLY A 385 15.07 -28.20 -16.95
CA GLY A 385 15.43 -27.16 -17.92
C GLY A 385 15.39 -25.74 -17.36
N ILE A 386 14.96 -25.56 -16.14
CA ILE A 386 14.80 -24.25 -15.49
C ILE A 386 15.79 -24.12 -14.31
N ASP A 387 15.79 -25.11 -13.44
CA ASP A 387 16.53 -25.04 -12.19
C ASP A 387 17.99 -25.41 -12.39
N GLU A 388 18.86 -24.70 -11.66
CA GLU A 388 20.22 -25.08 -11.44
C GLU A 388 20.30 -25.87 -10.12
N ASN A 389 20.73 -27.12 -10.18
CA ASN A 389 20.77 -28.00 -9.04
C ASN A 389 22.20 -28.22 -8.57
N VAL A 390 22.45 -28.17 -7.28
CA VAL A 390 23.75 -28.55 -6.73
C VAL A 390 23.91 -30.06 -6.84
N LEU A 391 24.87 -30.48 -7.68
CA LEU A 391 25.22 -31.88 -7.87
C LEU A 391 26.04 -32.39 -6.68
N LEU A 392 27.05 -31.61 -6.29
CA LEU A 392 27.90 -31.85 -5.12
C LEU A 392 28.56 -30.56 -4.69
N THR A 393 29.12 -30.56 -3.46
CA THR A 393 29.93 -29.44 -2.92
C THR A 393 31.32 -29.97 -2.55
N VAL A 394 32.36 -29.37 -3.16
CA VAL A 394 33.76 -29.63 -2.79
C VAL A 394 34.16 -28.70 -1.67
N LYS A 395 34.50 -29.24 -0.51
CA LYS A 395 35.09 -28.47 0.61
C LYS A 395 36.59 -28.57 0.55
N ALA A 396 37.28 -27.47 0.36
CA ALA A 396 38.72 -27.42 0.17
C ALA A 396 39.34 -26.34 1.04
N THR A 397 40.66 -26.48 1.33
CA THR A 397 41.47 -25.44 1.94
C THR A 397 42.41 -24.86 0.89
N VAL A 398 42.44 -23.55 0.79
CA VAL A 398 43.41 -22.83 -0.06
C VAL A 398 44.77 -22.97 0.59
N ASN A 399 45.74 -23.50 -0.17
CA ASN A 399 47.09 -23.76 0.39
C ASN A 399 47.79 -22.43 0.80
N PRO A 400 48.47 -22.39 1.96
CA PRO A 400 48.94 -21.14 2.55
C PRO A 400 49.93 -20.31 1.70
N GLU A 401 50.64 -20.95 0.80
CA GLU A 401 51.63 -20.28 -0.05
C GLU A 401 51.05 -19.86 -1.41
N PHE A 402 49.77 -20.16 -1.67
CA PHE A 402 49.16 -19.84 -2.94
C PHE A 402 48.59 -18.41 -3.00
N SER A 403 48.91 -17.72 -4.10
CA SER A 403 48.29 -16.47 -4.51
C SER A 403 48.02 -16.49 -6.02
N GLY A 404 46.90 -15.96 -6.47
CA GLY A 404 46.46 -15.96 -7.88
C GLY A 404 45.22 -16.77 -8.10
N THR A 405 44.97 -17.21 -9.32
CA THR A 405 43.78 -17.99 -9.72
C THR A 405 44.13 -19.43 -10.00
N THR A 406 43.19 -20.34 -9.77
CA THR A 406 43.30 -21.75 -10.15
C THR A 406 41.94 -22.23 -10.68
N PRO A 407 41.89 -22.87 -11.86
CA PRO A 407 40.68 -23.42 -12.36
C PRO A 407 40.26 -24.70 -11.59
N VAL A 408 38.98 -24.92 -11.51
CA VAL A 408 38.38 -26.22 -11.21
C VAL A 408 37.62 -26.62 -12.50
N ASN A 409 38.08 -27.70 -13.11
CA ASN A 409 37.57 -28.17 -14.39
C ASN A 409 36.64 -29.36 -14.19
N VAL A 410 35.49 -29.32 -14.82
CA VAL A 410 34.51 -30.40 -14.76
C VAL A 410 34.45 -31.07 -16.10
N ASP A 411 34.90 -32.34 -16.16
CA ASP A 411 34.89 -33.18 -17.35
C ASP A 411 33.86 -34.33 -17.18
N VAL A 412 32.80 -34.33 -17.99
CA VAL A 412 31.79 -35.38 -17.95
C VAL A 412 32.11 -36.41 -19.01
N ASN A 413 32.39 -37.61 -18.57
CA ASN A 413 32.74 -38.72 -19.47
C ASN A 413 31.52 -39.47 -19.96
N ARG A 414 30.45 -39.51 -19.13
CA ARG A 414 29.21 -40.20 -19.44
C ARG A 414 28.07 -39.64 -18.60
N MET A 415 26.93 -39.45 -19.24
CA MET A 415 25.65 -39.15 -18.62
C MET A 415 24.51 -39.84 -19.33
#